data_7c8d51287d4a7dc9041f7ca84ea25234
#
_entry.id   7c8d51287d4a7dc9041f7ca84ea25234
#
_cell.length_a   1.000
_cell.length_b   1.000
_cell.length_c   1.000
_cell.angle_alpha   90.00
_cell.angle_beta   90.00
_cell.angle_gamma   90.00
#
_symmetry.space_group_name_H-M   'P 1'
#
loop_
_entity.id
_entity.type
_entity.pdbx_description
1 polymer ?
#
loop_
_entity_poly.entity_id
_entity_poly.type
_entity_poly.pdbx_seq_one_letter_code
_entity_poly.pdbx_strand_id
1 'polypeptide(L)'
;ALSNGGMDVPHIEGEKAQELLTKLFAGSSVGNPIDFLATGTAEQLGYILDACDQDFDNIDGMAVIFGSPGLFPVFDVYRVLDEKMKTSKKPIFPIFPSSKIVKDEIAEFVSKGRVYFPDEVLFGNALCKIYKTPAPQPEHFEMPDMDVKKIREVVDNAQNGYLSPDEIHTLLDAAGVARAKEGVSDNEEEIVKMAKEIGFPLVMKVVGPIH
;
A
#
# COMPACT_ATOMS: atom_id res chain seq x y z
N ALA A 1 -6.01 -17.01 5.05
CA ALA A 1 -6.17 -15.54 4.98
C ALA A 1 -6.81 -15.15 3.65
N LEU A 2 -6.25 -15.53 2.51
CA LEU A 2 -6.75 -15.13 1.18
C LEU A 2 -8.21 -15.52 0.96
N SER A 3 -8.56 -16.78 1.13
CA SER A 3 -9.94 -17.26 0.92
C SER A 3 -10.96 -16.56 1.84
N ASN A 4 -10.61 -16.30 3.10
CA ASN A 4 -11.46 -15.53 4.03
C ASN A 4 -11.63 -14.07 3.58
N GLY A 5 -10.69 -13.56 2.81
CA GLY A 5 -10.70 -12.23 2.23
C GLY A 5 -11.51 -12.09 0.94
N GLY A 6 -12.00 -13.19 0.39
CA GLY A 6 -12.77 -13.25 -0.87
C GLY A 6 -11.89 -13.47 -2.11
N MET A 7 -10.63 -13.88 -1.92
CA MET A 7 -9.74 -14.31 -3.00
C MET A 7 -9.78 -15.82 -3.14
N ASP A 8 -9.64 -16.28 -4.37
CA ASP A 8 -9.53 -17.71 -4.66
C ASP A 8 -8.07 -18.16 -4.69
N VAL A 9 -7.87 -19.45 -4.39
CA VAL A 9 -6.61 -20.17 -4.58
C VAL A 9 -6.94 -21.35 -5.49
N PRO A 10 -7.02 -21.12 -6.80
CA PRO A 10 -7.57 -22.11 -7.71
C PRO A 10 -6.63 -23.30 -7.87
N HIS A 11 -7.20 -24.48 -8.09
CA HIS A 11 -6.42 -25.67 -8.39
C HIS A 11 -5.75 -25.53 -9.77
N ILE A 12 -4.48 -25.95 -9.86
CA ILE A 12 -3.71 -25.99 -11.10
C ILE A 12 -3.62 -27.43 -11.57
N GLU A 13 -4.10 -27.69 -12.78
CA GLU A 13 -4.13 -29.03 -13.38
C GLU A 13 -3.98 -28.97 -14.91
N GLY A 14 -3.96 -30.13 -15.54
CA GLY A 14 -3.87 -30.24 -16.99
C GLY A 14 -2.44 -30.45 -17.51
N GLU A 15 -2.31 -30.42 -18.83
CA GLU A 15 -1.06 -30.75 -19.54
C GLU A 15 0.10 -29.83 -19.14
N LYS A 16 -0.16 -28.53 -19.03
CA LYS A 16 0.86 -27.53 -18.65
C LYS A 16 1.35 -27.72 -17.20
N ALA A 17 0.47 -28.13 -16.29
CA ALA A 17 0.86 -28.46 -14.93
C ALA A 17 1.77 -29.71 -14.90
N GLN A 18 1.47 -30.72 -15.70
CA GLN A 18 2.31 -31.90 -15.82
C GLN A 18 3.65 -31.59 -16.48
N GLU A 19 3.68 -30.73 -17.50
CA GLU A 19 4.91 -30.26 -18.11
C GLU A 19 5.79 -29.51 -17.07
N LEU A 20 5.22 -28.61 -16.28
CA LEU A 20 5.94 -27.92 -15.20
C LEU A 20 6.52 -28.92 -14.20
N LEU A 21 5.73 -29.92 -13.79
CA LEU A 21 6.17 -30.92 -12.81
C LEU A 21 7.43 -31.67 -13.27
N THR A 22 7.60 -31.91 -14.58
CA THR A 22 8.80 -32.58 -15.12
C THR A 22 10.08 -31.77 -14.95
N LYS A 23 9.97 -30.45 -14.74
CA LYS A 23 11.09 -29.51 -14.54
C LYS A 23 11.47 -29.37 -13.06
N LEU A 24 10.67 -29.95 -12.16
CA LEU A 24 10.88 -29.86 -10.72
C LEU A 24 11.48 -31.18 -10.18
N PHE A 25 12.01 -31.11 -8.96
CA PHE A 25 12.53 -32.33 -8.32
C PHE A 25 11.41 -33.33 -7.97
N ALA A 26 11.77 -34.60 -7.97
CA ALA A 26 10.86 -35.67 -7.54
C ALA A 26 10.35 -35.40 -6.10
N GLY A 27 9.05 -35.45 -5.90
CA GLY A 27 8.38 -35.11 -4.65
C GLY A 27 7.77 -33.71 -4.64
N SER A 28 8.07 -32.87 -5.64
CA SER A 28 7.37 -31.58 -5.83
C SER A 28 5.90 -31.78 -6.21
N SER A 29 5.07 -30.75 -6.04
CA SER A 29 3.67 -30.74 -6.47
C SER A 29 3.30 -29.43 -7.16
N VAL A 30 2.34 -29.48 -8.09
CA VAL A 30 1.90 -28.31 -8.88
C VAL A 30 0.43 -27.98 -8.70
N GLY A 31 -0.22 -28.53 -7.68
CA GLY A 31 -1.67 -28.39 -7.49
C GLY A 31 -2.15 -27.03 -6.95
N ASN A 32 -1.31 -26.14 -6.56
CA ASN A 32 -1.54 -24.89 -5.85
C ASN A 32 -2.03 -25.08 -4.38
N PRO A 33 -1.16 -24.80 -3.38
CA PRO A 33 0.16 -24.18 -3.63
C PRO A 33 1.10 -25.12 -4.41
N ILE A 34 1.95 -24.51 -5.26
CA ILE A 34 3.05 -25.24 -5.89
C ILE A 34 4.13 -25.43 -4.83
N ASP A 35 4.46 -26.69 -4.53
CA ASP A 35 5.55 -27.03 -3.61
C ASP A 35 6.75 -27.59 -4.40
N PHE A 36 7.85 -26.86 -4.41
CA PHE A 36 9.08 -27.25 -5.08
C PHE A 36 10.22 -27.62 -4.12
N LEU A 37 9.83 -27.99 -2.89
CA LEU A 37 10.68 -28.48 -1.81
C LEU A 37 11.67 -27.45 -1.24
N ALA A 38 12.17 -27.70 -0.02
CA ALA A 38 13.20 -26.85 0.60
C ALA A 38 14.54 -26.86 -0.15
N THR A 39 14.77 -27.82 -1.04
CA THR A 39 15.96 -27.94 -1.91
C THR A 39 15.75 -27.36 -3.30
N GLY A 40 14.59 -26.75 -3.54
CA GLY A 40 14.26 -26.11 -4.83
C GLY A 40 15.28 -25.04 -5.22
N THR A 41 15.62 -24.99 -6.50
CA THR A 41 16.64 -24.08 -7.03
C THR A 41 16.04 -22.78 -7.56
N ALA A 42 16.88 -21.76 -7.74
CA ALA A 42 16.51 -20.52 -8.40
C ALA A 42 15.95 -20.75 -9.83
N GLU A 43 16.54 -21.71 -10.56
CA GLU A 43 16.09 -22.08 -11.89
C GLU A 43 14.66 -22.66 -11.86
N GLN A 44 14.39 -23.58 -10.92
CA GLN A 44 13.05 -24.15 -10.75
C GLN A 44 12.00 -23.10 -10.37
N LEU A 45 12.37 -22.15 -9.49
CA LEU A 45 11.50 -21.02 -9.20
C LEU A 45 11.22 -20.21 -10.48
N GLY A 46 12.23 -19.98 -11.31
CA GLY A 46 12.05 -19.32 -12.61
C GLY A 46 11.01 -20.02 -13.49
N TYR A 47 11.08 -21.35 -13.63
CA TYR A 47 10.10 -22.13 -14.38
C TYR A 47 8.67 -22.03 -13.81
N ILE A 48 8.54 -22.05 -12.48
CA ILE A 48 7.25 -21.89 -11.81
C ILE A 48 6.64 -20.51 -12.10
N LEU A 49 7.44 -19.45 -11.96
CA LEU A 49 6.98 -18.10 -12.18
C LEU A 49 6.57 -17.86 -13.65
N ASP A 50 7.34 -18.39 -14.60
CA ASP A 50 7.01 -18.30 -16.02
C ASP A 50 5.71 -19.05 -16.34
N ALA A 51 5.53 -20.25 -15.81
CA ALA A 51 4.31 -21.02 -16.02
C ALA A 51 3.09 -20.32 -15.40
N CYS A 52 3.21 -19.80 -14.20
CA CYS A 52 2.14 -19.03 -13.55
C CYS A 52 1.78 -17.75 -14.32
N ASP A 53 2.77 -17.08 -14.91
CA ASP A 53 2.56 -15.86 -15.69
C ASP A 53 1.93 -16.12 -17.06
N GLN A 54 2.29 -17.23 -17.72
CA GLN A 54 2.03 -17.43 -19.15
C GLN A 54 1.09 -18.59 -19.46
N ASP A 55 1.09 -19.66 -18.66
CA ASP A 55 0.40 -20.90 -18.98
C ASP A 55 -0.90 -21.13 -18.17
N PHE A 56 -1.08 -20.46 -17.03
CA PHE A 56 -2.23 -20.65 -16.15
C PHE A 56 -3.14 -19.42 -16.15
N ASP A 57 -4.14 -19.40 -17.02
CA ASP A 57 -5.07 -18.27 -17.20
C ASP A 57 -5.93 -17.99 -15.96
N ASN A 58 -6.11 -18.97 -15.08
CA ASN A 58 -6.86 -18.86 -13.84
C ASN A 58 -6.06 -18.27 -12.67
N ILE A 59 -4.82 -17.82 -12.90
CA ILE A 59 -3.97 -17.17 -11.90
C ILE A 59 -3.84 -15.68 -12.24
N ASP A 60 -4.23 -14.81 -11.31
CA ASP A 60 -4.13 -13.34 -11.46
C ASP A 60 -2.90 -12.75 -10.76
N GLY A 61 -2.26 -13.49 -9.86
CA GLY A 61 -1.07 -13.06 -9.13
C GLY A 61 -0.41 -14.21 -8.38
N MET A 62 0.83 -14.00 -7.97
CA MET A 62 1.67 -15.03 -7.39
C MET A 62 2.16 -14.61 -6.00
N ALA A 63 1.84 -15.37 -4.97
CA ALA A 63 2.44 -15.26 -3.63
C ALA A 63 3.61 -16.26 -3.54
N VAL A 64 4.83 -15.76 -3.43
CA VAL A 64 6.05 -16.58 -3.39
C VAL A 64 6.56 -16.63 -1.95
N ILE A 65 6.28 -17.74 -1.27
CA ILE A 65 6.79 -17.98 0.09
C ILE A 65 8.12 -18.70 -0.03
N PHE A 66 9.21 -18.01 0.29
CA PHE A 66 10.54 -18.58 0.24
C PHE A 66 11.26 -18.40 1.58
N GLY A 67 11.29 -19.47 2.38
CA GLY A 67 12.06 -19.56 3.61
C GLY A 67 13.44 -20.16 3.35
N SER A 68 14.50 -19.54 3.89
CA SER A 68 15.82 -20.14 3.83
C SER A 68 15.99 -21.22 4.91
N PRO A 69 16.48 -22.40 4.56
CA PRO A 69 16.88 -23.41 5.54
C PRO A 69 18.16 -23.02 6.32
N GLY A 70 18.84 -21.94 5.93
CA GLY A 70 20.10 -21.50 6.55
C GLY A 70 21.32 -22.34 6.20
N LEU A 71 21.20 -23.25 5.24
CA LEU A 71 22.26 -24.18 4.86
C LEU A 71 23.15 -23.63 3.74
N PHE A 72 22.62 -22.69 2.93
CA PHE A 72 23.31 -22.07 1.80
C PHE A 72 22.73 -20.67 1.55
N PRO A 73 23.52 -19.77 0.91
CA PRO A 73 23.03 -18.45 0.49
C PRO A 73 21.91 -18.55 -0.52
N VAL A 74 20.95 -17.61 -0.47
CA VAL A 74 19.75 -17.61 -1.33
C VAL A 74 19.72 -16.40 -2.30
N PHE A 75 20.86 -15.75 -2.51
CA PHE A 75 20.99 -14.60 -3.42
C PHE A 75 20.43 -14.88 -4.83
N ASP A 76 20.71 -16.07 -5.38
CA ASP A 76 20.27 -16.41 -6.73
C ASP A 76 18.75 -16.49 -6.83
N VAL A 77 18.09 -17.00 -5.80
CA VAL A 77 16.62 -17.04 -5.72
C VAL A 77 16.03 -15.62 -5.70
N TYR A 78 16.61 -14.73 -4.90
CA TYR A 78 16.12 -13.36 -4.79
C TYR A 78 16.41 -12.53 -6.06
N ARG A 79 17.50 -12.83 -6.76
CA ARG A 79 17.80 -12.25 -8.08
C ARG A 79 16.79 -12.69 -9.13
N VAL A 80 16.46 -13.98 -9.19
CA VAL A 80 15.42 -14.48 -10.10
C VAL A 80 14.08 -13.82 -9.79
N LEU A 81 13.71 -13.69 -8.52
CA LEU A 81 12.51 -12.95 -8.15
C LEU A 81 12.54 -11.50 -8.64
N ASP A 82 13.64 -10.77 -8.42
CA ASP A 82 13.79 -9.39 -8.89
C ASP A 82 13.66 -9.29 -10.42
N GLU A 83 14.25 -10.20 -11.16
CA GLU A 83 14.18 -10.24 -12.62
C GLU A 83 12.77 -10.53 -13.11
N LYS A 84 12.10 -11.54 -12.53
CA LYS A 84 10.72 -11.89 -12.90
C LYS A 84 9.74 -10.78 -12.53
N MET A 85 9.90 -10.10 -11.41
CA MET A 85 9.09 -8.93 -11.03
C MET A 85 9.20 -7.75 -12.00
N LYS A 86 10.25 -7.70 -12.84
CA LYS A 86 10.40 -6.68 -13.90
C LYS A 86 9.65 -7.03 -15.17
N THR A 87 9.51 -8.32 -15.46
CA THR A 87 9.08 -8.83 -16.78
C THR A 87 7.73 -9.50 -16.76
N SER A 88 7.28 -10.02 -15.61
CA SER A 88 5.99 -10.67 -15.45
C SER A 88 4.83 -9.70 -15.68
N LYS A 89 3.77 -10.17 -16.35
CA LYS A 89 2.52 -9.45 -16.53
C LYS A 89 1.65 -9.50 -15.28
N LYS A 90 1.76 -10.59 -14.52
CA LYS A 90 1.02 -10.81 -13.27
C LYS A 90 1.86 -10.37 -12.08
N PRO A 91 1.28 -9.75 -11.05
CA PRO A 91 2.02 -9.31 -9.87
C PRO A 91 2.62 -10.49 -9.10
N ILE A 92 3.86 -10.30 -8.64
CA ILE A 92 4.58 -11.25 -7.78
C ILE A 92 4.76 -10.61 -6.40
N PHE A 93 4.35 -11.32 -5.37
CA PHE A 93 4.42 -10.88 -3.98
C PHE A 93 5.40 -11.76 -3.19
N PRO A 94 6.63 -11.29 -2.94
CA PRO A 94 7.63 -12.03 -2.18
C PRO A 94 7.27 -12.08 -0.69
N ILE A 95 7.38 -13.26 -0.10
CA ILE A 95 7.15 -13.50 1.33
C ILE A 95 8.37 -14.23 1.89
N PHE A 96 9.11 -13.58 2.80
CA PHE A 96 10.37 -14.07 3.34
C PHE A 96 10.30 -14.29 4.85
N PRO A 97 9.79 -15.43 5.31
CA PRO A 97 9.61 -15.70 6.75
C PRO A 97 10.93 -15.83 7.52
N SER A 98 12.05 -16.11 6.83
CA SER A 98 13.37 -16.29 7.43
C SER A 98 14.21 -15.01 7.53
N SER A 99 13.61 -13.85 7.64
CA SER A 99 14.27 -12.53 7.53
C SER A 99 15.45 -12.31 8.48
N LYS A 100 15.52 -13.02 9.60
CA LYS A 100 16.65 -12.94 10.52
C LYS A 100 17.88 -13.68 10.04
N ILE A 101 17.71 -14.74 9.24
CA ILE A 101 18.80 -15.61 8.76
C ILE A 101 19.42 -15.02 7.49
N VAL A 102 18.62 -14.44 6.61
CA VAL A 102 19.01 -13.97 5.27
C VAL A 102 19.00 -12.44 5.17
N LYS A 103 19.60 -11.77 6.14
CA LYS A 103 19.60 -10.30 6.24
C LYS A 103 20.26 -9.63 5.05
N ASP A 104 21.38 -10.17 4.58
CA ASP A 104 22.18 -9.58 3.52
C ASP A 104 21.48 -9.73 2.16
N GLU A 105 20.91 -10.90 1.92
CA GLU A 105 20.10 -11.16 0.72
C GLU A 105 18.86 -10.27 0.66
N ILE A 106 18.17 -10.09 1.78
CA ILE A 106 17.03 -9.16 1.87
C ILE A 106 17.49 -7.72 1.67
N ALA A 107 18.62 -7.32 2.27
CA ALA A 107 19.16 -5.97 2.09
C ALA A 107 19.48 -5.69 0.62
N GLU A 108 20.09 -6.64 -0.11
CA GLU A 108 20.29 -6.53 -1.56
C GLU A 108 18.97 -6.40 -2.31
N PHE A 109 17.96 -7.20 -1.96
CA PHE A 109 16.65 -7.17 -2.61
C PHE A 109 15.93 -5.83 -2.41
N VAL A 110 15.92 -5.33 -1.18
CA VAL A 110 15.32 -4.04 -0.82
C VAL A 110 16.07 -2.86 -1.45
N SER A 111 17.40 -2.93 -1.56
CA SER A 111 18.20 -1.89 -2.20
C SER A 111 17.86 -1.65 -3.68
N LYS A 112 17.23 -2.64 -4.33
CA LYS A 112 16.71 -2.56 -5.69
C LYS A 112 15.29 -1.94 -5.76
N GLY A 113 14.78 -1.41 -4.66
CA GLY A 113 13.44 -0.83 -4.56
C GLY A 113 12.32 -1.88 -4.44
N ARG A 114 12.66 -3.13 -4.09
CA ARG A 114 11.68 -4.20 -3.92
C ARG A 114 11.11 -4.23 -2.51
N VAL A 115 9.86 -4.66 -2.41
CA VAL A 115 9.14 -4.85 -1.16
C VAL A 115 8.91 -6.35 -0.96
N TYR A 116 8.96 -6.79 0.29
CA TYR A 116 8.61 -8.15 0.68
C TYR A 116 7.72 -8.14 1.92
N PHE A 117 7.07 -9.26 2.19
CA PHE A 117 6.29 -9.47 3.40
C PHE A 117 7.02 -10.45 4.34
N PRO A 118 7.06 -10.18 5.65
CA PRO A 118 7.76 -11.05 6.60
C PRO A 118 7.01 -12.34 6.91
N ASP A 119 5.70 -12.39 6.62
CA ASP A 119 4.87 -13.58 6.78
C ASP A 119 3.64 -13.55 5.85
N GLU A 120 3.09 -14.73 5.61
CA GLU A 120 1.95 -14.96 4.71
C GLU A 120 0.61 -14.45 5.26
N VAL A 121 0.47 -14.32 6.57
CA VAL A 121 -0.77 -13.82 7.19
C VAL A 121 -0.86 -12.31 7.03
N LEU A 122 0.25 -11.59 7.28
CA LEU A 122 0.34 -10.14 7.03
C LEU A 122 0.10 -9.83 5.56
N PHE A 123 0.74 -10.59 4.66
CA PHE A 123 0.49 -10.46 3.22
C PHE A 123 -0.98 -10.65 2.88
N GLY A 124 -1.58 -11.78 3.28
CA GLY A 124 -2.96 -12.10 2.97
C GLY A 124 -3.94 -11.05 3.48
N ASN A 125 -3.72 -10.54 4.69
CA ASN A 125 -4.55 -9.47 5.27
C ASN A 125 -4.41 -8.14 4.51
N ALA A 126 -3.19 -7.77 4.13
CA ALA A 126 -2.93 -6.55 3.37
C ALA A 126 -3.59 -6.61 1.98
N LEU A 127 -3.38 -7.71 1.25
CA LEU A 127 -3.94 -7.91 -0.08
C LEU A 127 -5.47 -7.90 -0.06
N CYS A 128 -6.10 -8.58 0.92
CA CYS A 128 -7.54 -8.58 1.08
C CYS A 128 -8.13 -7.19 1.38
N LYS A 129 -7.42 -6.35 2.13
CA LYS A 129 -7.83 -4.97 2.37
C LYS A 129 -7.80 -4.15 1.07
N ILE A 130 -6.74 -4.28 0.28
CA ILE A 130 -6.61 -3.61 -1.01
C ILE A 130 -7.73 -4.06 -1.96
N TYR A 131 -7.95 -5.36 -2.06
CA TYR A 131 -8.98 -5.93 -2.92
C TYR A 131 -10.40 -5.44 -2.58
N LYS A 132 -10.68 -5.22 -1.28
CA LYS A 132 -11.97 -4.69 -0.80
C LYS A 132 -12.06 -3.17 -0.84
N THR A 133 -11.00 -2.47 -1.22
CA THR A 133 -11.03 -1.01 -1.33
C THR A 133 -11.93 -0.63 -2.52
N PRO A 134 -12.94 0.23 -2.31
CA PRO A 134 -13.81 0.67 -3.40
C PRO A 134 -13.00 1.32 -4.52
N ALA A 135 -13.45 1.11 -5.75
CA ALA A 135 -12.90 1.83 -6.89
C ALA A 135 -13.01 3.35 -6.66
N PRO A 136 -12.08 4.14 -7.21
CA PRO A 136 -12.18 5.59 -7.17
C PRO A 136 -13.54 6.04 -7.71
N GLN A 137 -14.10 7.09 -7.11
CA GLN A 137 -15.32 7.70 -7.64
C GLN A 137 -15.06 8.17 -9.08
N PRO A 138 -16.09 8.13 -9.97
CA PRO A 138 -15.97 8.70 -11.29
C PRO A 138 -15.50 10.17 -11.21
N GLU A 139 -14.67 10.58 -12.17
CA GLU A 139 -14.11 11.95 -12.20
C GLU A 139 -15.17 13.05 -12.38
N HIS A 140 -16.41 12.70 -12.69
CA HIS A 140 -17.51 13.64 -12.80
C HIS A 140 -18.14 13.88 -11.42
N PHE A 141 -17.63 14.86 -10.71
CA PHE A 141 -18.35 15.48 -9.60
C PHE A 141 -18.66 16.94 -9.98
N GLU A 142 -19.85 17.37 -9.64
CA GLU A 142 -20.18 18.79 -9.74
C GLU A 142 -19.34 19.54 -8.71
N MET A 143 -18.56 20.49 -9.19
CA MET A 143 -17.82 21.38 -8.29
C MET A 143 -18.83 22.17 -7.46
N PRO A 144 -18.66 22.22 -6.14
CA PRO A 144 -19.49 23.08 -5.30
C PRO A 144 -19.34 24.55 -5.74
N ASP A 145 -20.37 25.33 -5.49
CA ASP A 145 -20.31 26.77 -5.76
C ASP A 145 -19.27 27.42 -4.83
N MET A 146 -18.18 27.94 -5.45
CA MET A 146 -17.03 28.48 -4.75
C MET A 146 -16.59 29.79 -5.37
N ASP A 147 -16.17 30.75 -4.55
CA ASP A 147 -15.49 31.95 -5.03
C ASP A 147 -14.01 31.64 -5.35
N VAL A 148 -13.80 31.03 -6.53
CA VAL A 148 -12.47 30.64 -7.01
C VAL A 148 -11.52 31.85 -7.10
N LYS A 149 -12.03 33.03 -7.42
CA LYS A 149 -11.22 34.26 -7.52
C LYS A 149 -10.64 34.62 -6.15
N LYS A 150 -11.46 34.62 -5.13
CA LYS A 150 -11.05 34.94 -3.76
C LYS A 150 -10.09 33.88 -3.19
N ILE A 151 -10.32 32.61 -3.52
CA ILE A 151 -9.40 31.51 -3.16
C ILE A 151 -8.02 31.78 -3.80
N ARG A 152 -7.97 32.09 -5.09
CA ARG A 152 -6.71 32.39 -5.78
C ARG A 152 -6.01 33.61 -5.22
N GLU A 153 -6.72 34.68 -4.90
CA GLU A 153 -6.15 35.87 -4.27
C GLU A 153 -5.40 35.54 -2.98
N VAL A 154 -5.98 34.70 -2.13
CA VAL A 154 -5.30 34.25 -0.90
C VAL A 154 -4.08 33.40 -1.21
N VAL A 155 -4.22 32.39 -2.07
CA VAL A 155 -3.13 31.45 -2.39
C VAL A 155 -1.95 32.17 -3.05
N ASP A 156 -2.20 33.10 -3.95
CA ASP A 156 -1.16 33.80 -4.71
C ASP A 156 -0.41 34.87 -3.87
N ASN A 157 -1.05 35.37 -2.81
CA ASN A 157 -0.43 36.37 -1.92
C ASN A 157 0.16 35.77 -0.63
N ALA A 158 -0.22 34.52 -0.30
CA ALA A 158 0.28 33.86 0.90
C ALA A 158 1.78 33.58 0.84
N GLN A 159 2.44 33.72 1.98
CA GLN A 159 3.83 33.31 2.11
C GLN A 159 3.94 31.81 2.30
N ASN A 160 5.10 31.23 1.90
CA ASN A 160 5.38 29.83 2.16
C ASN A 160 5.38 29.54 3.66
N GLY A 161 4.57 28.57 4.10
CA GLY A 161 4.45 28.20 5.49
C GLY A 161 2.99 28.02 5.91
N TYR A 162 2.71 28.33 7.18
CA TYR A 162 1.35 28.32 7.70
C TYR A 162 0.61 29.60 7.34
N LEU A 163 -0.65 29.45 6.91
CA LEU A 163 -1.54 30.57 6.69
C LEU A 163 -1.97 31.17 8.03
N SER A 164 -2.20 32.46 8.04
CA SER A 164 -2.81 33.13 9.17
C SER A 164 -4.27 32.70 9.39
N PRO A 165 -4.83 32.84 10.58
CA PRO A 165 -6.25 32.55 10.83
C PRO A 165 -7.19 33.26 9.86
N ASP A 166 -6.94 34.53 9.53
CA ASP A 166 -7.78 35.30 8.60
C ASP A 166 -7.70 34.78 7.16
N GLU A 167 -6.52 34.34 6.71
CA GLU A 167 -6.35 33.70 5.41
C GLU A 167 -7.10 32.37 5.35
N ILE A 168 -6.99 31.55 6.42
CA ILE A 168 -7.72 30.28 6.53
C ILE A 168 -9.23 30.51 6.50
N HIS A 169 -9.73 31.48 7.28
CA HIS A 169 -11.15 31.83 7.29
C HIS A 169 -11.63 32.26 5.90
N THR A 170 -10.87 33.10 5.25
CA THR A 170 -11.18 33.58 3.90
C THR A 170 -11.25 32.45 2.89
N LEU A 171 -10.32 31.48 2.96
CA LEU A 171 -10.33 30.29 2.09
C LEU A 171 -11.54 29.41 2.34
N LEU A 172 -11.82 29.09 3.60
CA LEU A 172 -12.92 28.21 3.95
C LEU A 172 -14.28 28.82 3.58
N ASP A 173 -14.47 30.12 3.87
CA ASP A 173 -15.68 30.84 3.52
C ASP A 173 -15.87 30.93 1.99
N ALA A 174 -14.79 31.21 1.25
CA ALA A 174 -14.80 31.24 -0.21
C ALA A 174 -15.05 29.87 -0.85
N ALA A 175 -14.63 28.80 -0.18
CA ALA A 175 -14.88 27.43 -0.60
C ALA A 175 -16.26 26.88 -0.16
N GLY A 176 -17.08 27.68 0.56
CA GLY A 176 -18.37 27.25 1.07
C GLY A 176 -18.28 26.20 2.21
N VAL A 177 -17.13 26.08 2.85
CA VAL A 177 -16.92 25.13 3.94
C VAL A 177 -17.42 25.71 5.25
N ALA A 178 -18.46 25.11 5.82
CA ALA A 178 -18.99 25.51 7.11
C ALA A 178 -17.94 25.32 8.22
N ARG A 179 -17.76 26.33 9.05
CA ARG A 179 -16.82 26.32 10.18
C ARG A 179 -17.50 26.70 11.48
N ALA A 180 -16.91 26.31 12.59
CA ALA A 180 -17.36 26.70 13.90
C ALA A 180 -17.20 28.23 14.06
N LYS A 181 -18.02 28.81 14.89
CA LYS A 181 -17.85 30.21 15.30
C LYS A 181 -16.55 30.33 16.10
N GLU A 182 -15.74 31.29 15.73
CA GLU A 182 -14.45 31.56 16.38
C GLU A 182 -14.16 33.06 16.40
N GLY A 183 -13.25 33.46 17.25
CA GLY A 183 -12.76 34.83 17.33
C GLY A 183 -11.38 34.84 17.93
N VAL A 184 -10.59 35.83 17.54
CA VAL A 184 -9.20 36.00 17.99
C VAL A 184 -9.05 37.42 18.53
N SER A 185 -8.49 37.55 19.72
CA SER A 185 -8.10 38.83 20.31
C SER A 185 -6.98 38.64 21.32
N ASP A 186 -6.19 39.66 21.55
CA ASP A 186 -5.22 39.77 22.64
C ASP A 186 -5.75 40.53 23.84
N ASN A 187 -7.02 40.99 23.79
CA ASN A 187 -7.70 41.72 24.84
C ASN A 187 -8.66 40.81 25.60
N GLU A 188 -8.48 40.76 26.92
CA GLU A 188 -9.28 39.87 27.79
C GLU A 188 -10.79 40.22 27.78
N GLU A 189 -11.17 41.49 27.77
CA GLU A 189 -12.58 41.93 27.76
C GLU A 189 -13.26 41.52 26.44
N GLU A 190 -12.54 41.64 25.31
CA GLU A 190 -13.04 41.21 24.01
C GLU A 190 -13.19 39.70 23.94
N ILE A 191 -12.24 38.94 24.47
CA ILE A 191 -12.33 37.48 24.55
C ILE A 191 -13.54 37.04 25.33
N VAL A 192 -13.79 37.65 26.47
CA VAL A 192 -14.98 37.35 27.30
C VAL A 192 -16.30 37.70 26.56
N LYS A 193 -16.31 38.81 25.83
CA LYS A 193 -17.46 39.19 25.00
C LYS A 193 -17.71 38.18 23.89
N MET A 194 -16.68 37.85 23.13
CA MET A 194 -16.78 36.84 22.07
C MET A 194 -17.19 35.47 22.59
N ALA A 195 -16.67 35.05 23.73
CA ALA A 195 -17.07 33.79 24.37
C ALA A 195 -18.55 33.70 24.69
N LYS A 196 -19.13 34.80 25.13
CA LYS A 196 -20.60 34.92 25.41
C LYS A 196 -21.42 34.89 24.12
N GLU A 197 -20.90 35.46 23.03
CA GLU A 197 -21.56 35.49 21.70
C GLU A 197 -21.49 34.14 20.99
N ILE A 198 -20.36 33.42 21.13
CA ILE A 198 -20.16 32.07 20.58
C ILE A 198 -21.05 31.06 21.32
N GLY A 199 -21.10 31.15 22.66
CA GLY A 199 -21.82 30.24 23.54
C GLY A 199 -20.95 29.13 24.13
N PHE A 200 -21.47 28.49 25.16
CA PHE A 200 -20.79 27.40 25.87
C PHE A 200 -21.40 26.04 25.55
N PRO A 201 -20.59 24.94 25.51
CA PRO A 201 -19.15 24.90 25.80
C PRO A 201 -18.30 25.43 24.62
N LEU A 202 -17.15 26.03 24.95
CA LEU A 202 -16.18 26.49 23.96
C LEU A 202 -14.76 26.07 24.34
N VAL A 203 -13.82 26.11 23.35
CA VAL A 203 -12.41 25.85 23.56
C VAL A 203 -11.62 27.11 23.31
N MET A 204 -10.71 27.46 24.21
CA MET A 204 -9.77 28.55 24.06
C MET A 204 -8.38 27.99 23.76
N LYS A 205 -7.71 28.56 22.75
CA LYS A 205 -6.36 28.16 22.34
C LYS A 205 -5.49 29.41 22.19
N VAL A 206 -4.21 29.24 22.45
CA VAL A 206 -3.22 30.30 22.17
C VAL A 206 -2.87 30.27 20.70
N VAL A 207 -2.90 31.42 20.04
CA VAL A 207 -2.42 31.59 18.67
C VAL A 207 -0.93 31.95 18.76
N GLY A 208 -0.06 31.05 18.31
CA GLY A 208 1.38 31.27 18.38
C GLY A 208 2.17 30.09 17.82
N PRO A 209 3.51 30.20 17.77
CA PRO A 209 4.39 29.17 17.18
C PRO A 209 4.54 27.91 18.06
N ILE A 210 3.86 27.85 19.21
CA ILE A 210 3.91 26.71 20.12
C ILE A 210 2.60 25.93 19.96
N HIS A 211 2.71 24.73 19.43
CA HIS A 211 1.65 23.71 19.42
C HIS A 211 1.99 22.58 20.35
#